data_67dfb7342a920604e8193ef5edea05f2
#
_entry.id   67dfb7342a920604e8193ef5edea05f2
#
_cell.length_a   1.000
_cell.length_b   1.000
_cell.length_c   1.000
_cell.angle_alpha   90.00
_cell.angle_beta   90.00
_cell.angle_gamma   90.00
#
_symmetry.space_group_name_H-M   'P 1'
#
loop_
_entity.id
_entity.type
_entity.pdbx_description
1 polymer ?
#
loop_
_entity_poly.entity_id
_entity_poly.type
_entity_poly.pdbx_seq_one_letter_code
_entity_poly.pdbx_strand_id
1 'polypeptide(L)'
;MVDIKMTFEKQINNPAEIPEIMPYQRPLSKELQGLAFESGAYSRYKLDTRLVQGEFEKLYRIWIKKAWESNSVLEAPDLQGMVTYSVEDKAAKVGLIAVSKQSQGKGWGKKLMKAAEAKAFSLGAKTIEVSTQESNIPACKLYESLGYKLAEKVYIYHWWRTSKRSR
;
A
#
# COMPACT_ATOMS: atom_id res chain seq x y z
N MET A 1 3.03 22.48 4.08
CA MET A 1 2.50 21.27 3.45
C MET A 1 3.62 20.24 3.38
N VAL A 2 3.38 19.02 3.80
CA VAL A 2 4.39 17.94 3.84
C VAL A 2 4.04 16.77 2.93
N ASP A 3 2.77 16.62 2.55
CA ASP A 3 2.32 15.51 1.72
C ASP A 3 0.96 15.83 1.08
N ILE A 4 0.70 15.21 -0.05
CA ILE A 4 -0.61 15.21 -0.70
C ILE A 4 -0.99 13.74 -0.89
N LYS A 5 -1.96 13.31 -0.11
CA LYS A 5 -2.51 11.95 -0.20
C LYS A 5 -3.58 11.91 -1.28
N MET A 6 -3.45 10.96 -2.18
CA MET A 6 -4.43 10.67 -3.24
C MET A 6 -5.06 9.31 -2.99
N THR A 7 -6.38 9.26 -2.96
CA THR A 7 -7.14 8.00 -2.85
C THR A 7 -7.84 7.73 -4.17
N PHE A 8 -7.57 6.58 -4.72
CA PHE A 8 -8.17 6.07 -5.96
C PHE A 8 -9.17 4.97 -5.63
N GLU A 9 -10.25 4.92 -6.37
CA GLU A 9 -11.34 3.96 -6.15
C GLU A 9 -11.78 3.32 -7.47
N LYS A 10 -12.24 2.07 -7.38
CA LYS A 10 -12.77 1.31 -8.50
C LYS A 10 -13.90 0.40 -8.02
N GLN A 11 -14.93 0.24 -8.85
CA GLN A 11 -15.91 -0.82 -8.66
C GLN A 11 -15.36 -2.16 -9.15
N ILE A 12 -15.64 -3.22 -8.40
CA ILE A 12 -15.17 -4.57 -8.72
C ILE A 12 -16.32 -5.36 -9.35
N ASN A 13 -16.10 -5.82 -10.58
CA ASN A 13 -17.08 -6.61 -11.33
C ASN A 13 -16.44 -7.92 -11.79
N ASN A 14 -16.64 -8.98 -11.02
CA ASN A 14 -16.21 -10.34 -11.33
C ASN A 14 -14.78 -10.42 -11.93
N PRO A 15 -13.76 -9.97 -11.20
CA PRO A 15 -12.40 -9.93 -11.70
C PRO A 15 -11.85 -11.34 -11.90
N ALA A 16 -10.98 -11.51 -12.89
CA ALA A 16 -10.29 -12.76 -13.11
C ALA A 16 -9.27 -13.04 -11.99
N GLU A 17 -9.14 -14.29 -11.59
CA GLU A 17 -8.08 -14.71 -10.68
C GLU A 17 -6.70 -14.59 -11.34
N ILE A 18 -5.69 -14.37 -10.53
CA ILE A 18 -4.28 -14.31 -10.93
C ILE A 18 -3.55 -15.45 -10.22
N PRO A 19 -3.44 -16.63 -10.86
CA PRO A 19 -2.91 -17.83 -10.21
C PRO A 19 -1.49 -17.72 -9.66
N GLU A 20 -0.67 -16.84 -10.25
CA GLU A 20 0.71 -16.61 -9.80
C GLU A 20 0.81 -15.86 -8.47
N ILE A 21 -0.25 -15.14 -8.08
CA ILE A 21 -0.29 -14.41 -6.82
C ILE A 21 -1.03 -15.25 -5.79
N MET A 22 -0.34 -15.56 -4.71
CA MET A 22 -0.82 -16.50 -3.69
C MET A 22 -0.89 -15.84 -2.30
N PRO A 23 -1.73 -16.37 -1.39
CA PRO A 23 -1.69 -15.95 0.00
C PRO A 23 -0.31 -16.24 0.63
N TYR A 24 0.22 -15.26 1.36
CA TYR A 24 1.44 -15.43 2.13
C TYR A 24 1.14 -16.23 3.40
N GLN A 25 1.61 -17.46 3.49
CA GLN A 25 1.32 -18.38 4.59
C GLN A 25 2.55 -18.79 5.40
N ARG A 26 3.68 -18.12 5.19
CA ARG A 26 4.92 -18.37 5.92
C ARG A 26 5.03 -17.47 7.15
N PRO A 27 5.94 -17.74 8.09
CA PRO A 27 6.23 -16.83 9.20
C PRO A 27 6.61 -15.43 8.70
N LEU A 28 6.32 -14.40 9.50
CA LEU A 28 6.71 -13.04 9.20
C LEU A 28 8.23 -12.94 9.02
N SER A 29 8.68 -12.63 7.82
CA SER A 29 10.08 -12.62 7.44
C SER A 29 10.64 -11.19 7.34
N LYS A 30 11.97 -11.08 7.36
CA LYS A 30 12.67 -9.80 7.11
C LYS A 30 12.44 -9.32 5.68
N GLU A 31 12.34 -10.23 4.73
CA GLU A 31 12.07 -9.95 3.31
C GLU A 31 10.68 -9.32 3.14
N LEU A 32 9.67 -9.88 3.79
CA LEU A 32 8.32 -9.31 3.77
C LEU A 32 8.28 -7.93 4.44
N GLN A 33 8.97 -7.75 5.57
CA GLN A 33 9.11 -6.44 6.20
C GLN A 33 9.85 -5.45 5.31
N GLY A 34 10.87 -5.88 4.57
CA GLY A 34 11.58 -5.07 3.58
C GLY A 34 10.67 -4.55 2.48
N LEU A 35 9.77 -5.38 1.96
CA LEU A 35 8.75 -4.96 0.99
C LEU A 35 7.77 -3.94 1.60
N ALA A 36 7.40 -4.10 2.87
CA ALA A 36 6.60 -3.11 3.56
C ALA A 36 7.29 -1.74 3.61
N PHE A 37 8.59 -1.69 3.87
CA PHE A 37 9.36 -0.44 3.83
C PHE A 37 9.43 0.15 2.42
N GLU A 38 9.62 -0.67 1.40
CA GLU A 38 9.59 -0.23 0.00
C GLU A 38 8.24 0.41 -0.37
N SER A 39 7.13 -0.14 0.12
CA SER A 39 5.79 0.43 -0.12
C SER A 39 5.64 1.85 0.42
N GLY A 40 6.41 2.20 1.44
CA GLY A 40 6.40 3.51 2.08
C GLY A 40 7.48 4.48 1.60
N ALA A 41 8.16 4.20 0.51
CA ALA A 41 9.27 5.03 0.03
C ALA A 41 8.92 6.51 -0.18
N TYR A 42 7.68 6.81 -0.56
CA TYR A 42 7.16 8.17 -0.75
C TYR A 42 6.40 8.71 0.47
N SER A 43 6.33 7.95 1.56
CA SER A 43 5.58 8.35 2.76
C SER A 43 6.23 9.56 3.44
N ARG A 44 5.38 10.47 3.96
CA ARG A 44 5.83 11.57 4.81
C ARG A 44 6.63 11.09 6.02
N TYR A 45 6.32 9.91 6.54
CA TYR A 45 7.08 9.31 7.66
C TYR A 45 8.52 8.94 7.27
N LYS A 46 8.76 8.72 5.98
CA LYS A 46 10.10 8.49 5.43
C LYS A 46 10.80 9.81 5.07
N LEU A 47 10.06 10.77 4.54
CA LEU A 47 10.63 11.96 3.91
C LEU A 47 10.71 13.18 4.83
N ASP A 48 9.88 13.27 5.88
CA ASP A 48 9.94 14.38 6.84
C ASP A 48 11.02 14.12 7.89
N THR A 49 12.17 14.75 7.71
CA THR A 49 13.34 14.64 8.59
C THR A 49 13.13 15.18 10.01
N ARG A 50 12.01 15.85 10.26
CA ARG A 50 11.66 16.38 11.59
C ARG A 50 10.93 15.35 12.47
N LEU A 51 10.49 14.24 11.89
CA LEU A 51 9.93 13.13 12.64
C LEU A 51 11.04 12.37 13.39
N VAL A 52 10.66 11.75 14.49
CA VAL A 52 11.60 10.97 15.30
C VAL A 52 12.21 9.84 14.48
N GLN A 53 13.52 9.67 14.60
CA GLN A 53 14.22 8.59 13.91
C GLN A 53 13.63 7.23 14.29
N GLY A 54 13.36 6.39 13.29
CA GLY A 54 12.82 5.04 13.49
C GLY A 54 11.27 4.96 13.52
N GLU A 55 10.56 6.08 13.49
CA GLU A 55 9.08 6.06 13.45
C GLU A 55 8.54 5.42 12.18
N PHE A 56 9.18 5.67 11.04
CA PHE A 56 8.82 5.06 9.77
C PHE A 56 8.88 3.53 9.86
N GLU A 57 10.02 2.99 10.27
CA GLU A 57 10.22 1.54 10.38
C GLU A 57 9.28 0.91 11.39
N LYS A 58 9.08 1.55 12.53
CA LYS A 58 8.15 1.09 13.56
C LYS A 58 6.72 1.00 13.02
N LEU A 59 6.25 2.03 12.34
CA LEU A 59 4.90 2.11 11.80
C LEU A 59 4.66 1.03 10.73
N TYR A 60 5.58 0.87 9.79
CA TYR A 60 5.45 -0.11 8.71
C TYR A 60 5.59 -1.55 9.20
N ARG A 61 6.39 -1.81 10.23
CA ARG A 61 6.41 -3.12 10.92
C ARG A 61 5.08 -3.44 11.58
N ILE A 62 4.44 -2.46 12.22
CA ILE A 62 3.11 -2.65 12.82
C ILE A 62 2.08 -2.98 11.74
N TRP A 63 2.08 -2.27 10.64
CA TRP A 63 1.11 -2.47 9.56
C TRP A 63 1.26 -3.82 8.88
N ILE A 64 2.47 -4.21 8.52
CA ILE A 64 2.69 -5.51 7.87
C ILE A 64 2.42 -6.67 8.83
N LYS A 65 2.78 -6.54 10.11
CA LYS A 65 2.47 -7.53 11.13
C LYS A 65 0.97 -7.72 11.28
N LYS A 66 0.20 -6.64 11.36
CA LYS A 66 -1.26 -6.69 11.46
C LYS A 66 -1.89 -7.37 10.23
N ALA A 67 -1.43 -7.06 9.02
CA ALA A 67 -1.91 -7.70 7.81
C ALA A 67 -1.56 -9.19 7.78
N TRP A 68 -0.36 -9.55 8.21
CA TRP A 68 0.08 -10.95 8.32
C TRP A 68 -0.76 -11.73 9.35
N GLU A 69 -0.99 -11.19 10.54
CA GLU A 69 -1.84 -11.79 11.58
C GLU A 69 -3.29 -11.98 11.11
N SER A 70 -3.77 -11.12 10.23
CA SER A 70 -5.12 -11.18 9.65
C SER A 70 -5.19 -12.05 8.38
N ASN A 71 -4.11 -12.73 7.99
CA ASN A 71 -4.01 -13.48 6.72
C ASN A 71 -4.40 -12.65 5.49
N SER A 72 -4.03 -11.38 5.49
CA SER A 72 -4.42 -10.40 4.46
C SER A 72 -3.24 -9.94 3.61
N VAL A 73 -2.27 -10.83 3.39
CA VAL A 73 -1.12 -10.59 2.53
C VAL A 73 -1.14 -11.55 1.36
N LEU A 74 -1.02 -11.01 0.14
CA LEU A 74 -0.80 -11.77 -1.09
C LEU A 74 0.63 -11.50 -1.58
N GLU A 75 1.26 -12.52 -2.15
CA GLU A 75 2.63 -12.44 -2.65
C GLU A 75 2.77 -12.89 -4.09
N ALA A 76 3.70 -12.27 -4.80
CA ALA A 76 4.25 -12.78 -6.06
C ALA A 76 5.30 -13.87 -5.75
N PRO A 77 5.59 -14.78 -6.71
CA PRO A 77 6.59 -15.82 -6.51
C PRO A 77 7.91 -15.26 -5.96
N ASP A 78 8.51 -15.99 -5.02
CA ASP A 78 9.79 -15.63 -4.38
C ASP A 78 9.81 -14.23 -3.75
N LEU A 79 8.66 -13.74 -3.27
CA LEU A 79 8.51 -12.38 -2.73
C LEU A 79 9.01 -11.28 -3.68
N GLN A 80 8.82 -11.46 -4.98
CA GLN A 80 9.10 -10.39 -5.96
C GLN A 80 8.20 -9.17 -5.75
N GLY A 81 7.11 -9.33 -5.02
CA GLY A 81 6.22 -8.26 -4.60
C GLY A 81 5.17 -8.78 -3.62
N MET A 82 4.48 -7.86 -2.98
CA MET A 82 3.37 -8.16 -2.08
C MET A 82 2.30 -7.08 -2.13
N VAL A 83 1.11 -7.45 -1.73
CA VAL A 83 -0.01 -6.53 -1.50
C VAL A 83 -0.77 -6.95 -0.26
N THR A 84 -1.19 -5.99 0.54
CA THR A 84 -2.09 -6.22 1.67
C THR A 84 -3.46 -5.65 1.38
N TYR A 85 -4.49 -6.25 1.93
CA TYR A 85 -5.88 -5.82 1.73
C TYR A 85 -6.69 -5.98 3.01
N SER A 86 -7.80 -5.28 3.07
CA SER A 86 -8.86 -5.47 4.05
C SER A 86 -10.22 -5.33 3.40
N VAL A 87 -11.23 -5.97 3.94
CA VAL A 87 -12.62 -5.84 3.47
C VAL A 87 -13.51 -5.56 4.67
N GLU A 88 -14.31 -4.51 4.58
CA GLU A 88 -15.27 -4.10 5.58
C GLU A 88 -16.52 -3.56 4.86
N ASP A 89 -17.69 -4.05 5.25
CA ASP A 89 -19.00 -3.58 4.70
C ASP A 89 -19.05 -3.48 3.17
N LYS A 90 -18.59 -4.52 2.47
CA LYS A 90 -18.53 -4.59 0.99
C LYS A 90 -17.56 -3.60 0.33
N ALA A 91 -16.75 -2.91 1.10
CA ALA A 91 -15.68 -2.05 0.62
C ALA A 91 -14.31 -2.68 0.95
N ALA A 92 -13.45 -2.77 -0.05
CA ALA A 92 -12.07 -3.23 0.13
C ALA A 92 -11.10 -2.07 0.12
N LYS A 93 -9.98 -2.28 0.77
CA LYS A 93 -8.87 -1.34 0.81
C LYS A 93 -7.54 -2.05 0.63
N VAL A 94 -6.73 -1.55 -0.27
CA VAL A 94 -5.31 -1.92 -0.36
C VAL A 94 -4.54 -1.10 0.67
N GLY A 95 -3.84 -1.80 1.56
CA GLY A 95 -3.03 -1.15 2.60
C GLY A 95 -1.61 -0.84 2.13
N LEU A 96 -0.85 -1.88 1.83
CA LEU A 96 0.53 -1.81 1.36
C LEU A 96 0.65 -2.54 0.02
N ILE A 97 1.42 -1.99 -0.90
CA ILE A 97 1.81 -2.66 -2.14
C ILE A 97 3.25 -2.31 -2.49
N ALA A 98 4.04 -3.31 -2.79
CA ALA A 98 5.42 -3.12 -3.23
C ALA A 98 5.86 -4.22 -4.18
N VAL A 99 6.75 -3.85 -5.08
CA VAL A 99 7.51 -4.78 -5.94
C VAL A 99 8.98 -4.56 -5.63
N SER A 100 9.73 -5.65 -5.39
CA SER A 100 11.15 -5.56 -5.12
C SER A 100 11.87 -4.83 -6.26
N LYS A 101 12.93 -4.07 -5.94
CA LYS A 101 13.67 -3.27 -6.94
C LYS A 101 14.14 -4.08 -8.14
N GLN A 102 14.56 -5.32 -7.90
CA GLN A 102 15.05 -6.25 -8.95
C GLN A 102 13.91 -6.78 -9.84
N SER A 103 12.67 -6.70 -9.39
CA SER A 103 11.50 -7.26 -10.07
C SER A 103 10.58 -6.20 -10.66
N GLN A 104 10.91 -4.93 -10.54
CA GLN A 104 10.17 -3.83 -11.15
C GLN A 104 10.23 -3.89 -12.68
N GLY A 105 9.21 -3.33 -13.33
CA GLY A 105 9.13 -3.32 -14.80
C GLY A 105 8.67 -4.65 -15.43
N LYS A 106 8.31 -5.65 -14.62
CA LYS A 106 7.88 -6.98 -15.08
C LYS A 106 6.37 -7.21 -14.97
N GLY A 107 5.60 -6.18 -14.61
CA GLY A 107 4.15 -6.25 -14.51
C GLY A 107 3.61 -6.79 -13.17
N TRP A 108 4.45 -7.02 -12.17
CA TRP A 108 4.00 -7.54 -10.86
C TRP A 108 3.05 -6.61 -10.14
N GLY A 109 3.25 -5.29 -10.19
CA GLY A 109 2.33 -4.32 -9.58
C GLY A 109 0.91 -4.46 -10.11
N LYS A 110 0.75 -4.61 -11.42
CA LYS A 110 -0.54 -4.84 -12.08
C LYS A 110 -1.17 -6.16 -11.63
N LYS A 111 -0.40 -7.25 -11.60
CA LYS A 111 -0.87 -8.57 -11.17
C LYS A 111 -1.30 -8.58 -9.70
N LEU A 112 -0.51 -7.93 -8.82
CA LEU A 112 -0.83 -7.80 -7.40
C LEU A 112 -2.14 -7.04 -7.16
N MET A 113 -2.34 -5.92 -7.86
CA MET A 113 -3.59 -5.16 -7.75
C MET A 113 -4.79 -5.98 -8.23
N LYS A 114 -4.68 -6.66 -9.37
CA LYS A 114 -5.74 -7.53 -9.88
C LYS A 114 -6.04 -8.70 -8.95
N ALA A 115 -5.02 -9.29 -8.35
CA ALA A 115 -5.21 -10.35 -7.36
C ALA A 115 -5.92 -9.85 -6.09
N ALA A 116 -5.58 -8.64 -5.62
CA ALA A 116 -6.29 -8.00 -4.52
C ALA A 116 -7.76 -7.74 -4.86
N GLU A 117 -8.07 -7.30 -6.08
CA GLU A 117 -9.45 -7.14 -6.57
C GLU A 117 -10.20 -8.48 -6.56
N ALA A 118 -9.60 -9.54 -7.09
CA ALA A 118 -10.22 -10.88 -7.13
C ALA A 118 -10.47 -11.42 -5.71
N LYS A 119 -9.50 -11.27 -4.82
CA LYS A 119 -9.65 -11.68 -3.43
C LYS A 119 -10.71 -10.88 -2.71
N ALA A 120 -10.72 -9.57 -2.85
CA ALA A 120 -11.73 -8.70 -2.27
C ALA A 120 -13.15 -9.05 -2.76
N PHE A 121 -13.29 -9.30 -4.05
CA PHE A 121 -14.56 -9.73 -4.65
C PHE A 121 -15.04 -11.06 -4.05
N SER A 122 -14.17 -12.04 -3.89
CA SER A 122 -14.49 -13.33 -3.27
C SER A 122 -14.96 -13.20 -1.82
N LEU A 123 -14.57 -12.12 -1.13
CA LEU A 123 -14.99 -11.77 0.22
C LEU A 123 -16.22 -10.85 0.26
N GLY A 124 -16.86 -10.60 -0.89
CA GLY A 124 -18.10 -9.83 -1.00
C GLY A 124 -17.92 -8.34 -1.25
N ALA A 125 -16.70 -7.85 -1.46
CA ALA A 125 -16.47 -6.43 -1.76
C ALA A 125 -17.07 -6.05 -3.12
N LYS A 126 -17.61 -4.85 -3.18
CA LYS A 126 -18.17 -4.23 -4.40
C LYS A 126 -17.27 -3.12 -4.94
N THR A 127 -16.51 -2.51 -4.05
CA THR A 127 -15.55 -1.44 -4.35
C THR A 127 -14.20 -1.75 -3.73
N ILE A 128 -13.16 -1.16 -4.31
CA ILE A 128 -11.80 -1.22 -3.76
C ILE A 128 -11.14 0.14 -3.88
N GLU A 129 -10.47 0.57 -2.83
CA GLU A 129 -9.69 1.80 -2.81
C GLU A 129 -8.21 1.52 -2.53
N VAL A 130 -7.37 2.41 -3.02
CA VAL A 130 -5.94 2.44 -2.75
C VAL A 130 -5.47 3.88 -2.63
N SER A 131 -4.63 4.14 -1.64
CA SER A 131 -4.07 5.48 -1.42
C SER A 131 -2.56 5.49 -1.69
N THR A 132 -2.10 6.61 -2.23
CA THR A 132 -0.68 6.89 -2.41
C THR A 132 -0.42 8.39 -2.28
N GLN A 133 0.83 8.81 -2.38
CA GLN A 133 1.21 10.21 -2.44
C GLN A 133 1.17 10.72 -3.88
N GLU A 134 0.80 11.99 -4.08
CA GLU A 134 0.82 12.62 -5.42
C GLU A 134 2.20 12.53 -6.07
N SER A 135 3.26 12.61 -5.28
CA SER A 135 4.65 12.48 -5.74
C SER A 135 5.03 11.08 -6.23
N ASN A 136 4.23 10.06 -5.86
CA ASN A 136 4.44 8.68 -6.34
C ASN A 136 3.82 8.49 -7.72
N ILE A 137 4.42 9.10 -8.72
CA ILE A 137 3.94 9.07 -10.12
C ILE A 137 3.78 7.64 -10.66
N PRO A 138 4.71 6.71 -10.44
CA PRO A 138 4.53 5.33 -10.92
C PRO A 138 3.27 4.66 -10.37
N ALA A 139 2.97 4.83 -9.08
CA ALA A 139 1.77 4.26 -8.47
C ALA A 139 0.49 4.91 -9.02
N CYS A 140 0.44 6.24 -9.13
CA CYS A 140 -0.70 6.94 -9.72
C CYS A 140 -1.00 6.44 -11.13
N LYS A 141 0.00 6.34 -11.98
CA LYS A 141 -0.13 5.81 -13.35
C LYS A 141 -0.59 4.35 -13.37
N LEU A 142 -0.09 3.53 -12.45
CA LEU A 142 -0.52 2.14 -12.33
C LEU A 142 -2.02 2.06 -12.03
N TYR A 143 -2.50 2.78 -11.03
CA TYR A 143 -3.91 2.74 -10.63
C TYR A 143 -4.82 3.27 -11.74
N GLU A 144 -4.48 4.39 -12.36
CA GLU A 144 -5.23 4.93 -13.50
C GLU A 144 -5.28 3.92 -14.68
N SER A 145 -4.17 3.25 -14.99
CA SER A 145 -4.11 2.25 -16.05
C SER A 145 -4.98 1.02 -15.78
N LEU A 146 -5.29 0.75 -14.50
CA LEU A 146 -6.18 -0.33 -14.06
C LEU A 146 -7.64 0.09 -13.95
N GLY A 147 -7.97 1.32 -14.32
CA GLY A 147 -9.34 1.86 -14.30
C GLY A 147 -9.76 2.46 -12.96
N TYR A 148 -8.84 2.66 -12.04
CA TYR A 148 -9.12 3.42 -10.81
C TYR A 148 -9.28 4.90 -11.14
N LYS A 149 -10.20 5.55 -10.43
CA LYS A 149 -10.45 6.99 -10.54
C LYS A 149 -10.09 7.68 -9.23
N LEU A 150 -9.55 8.88 -9.33
CA LEU A 150 -9.29 9.72 -8.16
C LEU A 150 -10.60 10.05 -7.45
N ALA A 151 -10.74 9.57 -6.21
CA ALA A 151 -11.91 9.80 -5.37
C ALA A 151 -11.68 10.92 -4.36
N GLU A 152 -10.44 11.05 -3.84
CA GLU A 152 -10.12 12.02 -2.81
C GLU A 152 -8.68 12.51 -2.95
N LYS A 153 -8.47 13.78 -2.64
CA LYS A 153 -7.15 14.41 -2.53
C LYS A 153 -7.07 15.19 -1.22
N VAL A 154 -6.15 14.81 -0.35
CA VAL A 154 -5.97 15.40 0.97
C VAL A 154 -4.60 16.04 1.08
N TYR A 155 -4.58 17.35 1.40
CA TYR A 155 -3.37 18.10 1.68
C TYR A 155 -3.02 17.95 3.15
N ILE A 156 -1.82 17.44 3.45
CA ILE A 156 -1.37 17.18 4.80
C ILE A 156 -0.33 18.20 5.21
N TYR A 157 -0.54 18.79 6.40
CA TYR A 157 0.34 19.79 6.99
C TYR A 157 0.82 19.30 8.34
N HIS A 158 2.13 19.33 8.58
CA HIS A 158 2.67 19.19 9.93
C HIS A 158 2.83 20.57 10.55
N TRP A 159 2.29 20.71 11.75
CA TRP A 159 2.45 21.92 12.56
C TRP A 159 3.47 21.67 13.66
N TRP A 160 4.56 22.40 13.64
CA TRP A 160 5.59 22.31 14.67
C TRP A 160 5.50 23.52 15.60
N ARG A 161 5.36 23.27 16.89
CA ARG A 161 5.41 24.32 17.90
C ARG A 161 6.85 24.78 18.03
N THR A 162 7.18 25.97 17.56
CA THR A 162 8.46 26.61 17.85
C THR A 162 8.47 27.00 19.33
N SER A 163 9.23 26.29 20.17
CA SER A 163 9.51 26.78 21.51
C SER A 163 10.35 28.05 21.37
N LYS A 164 9.77 29.21 21.72
CA LYS A 164 10.57 30.41 21.97
C LYS A 164 11.56 30.04 23.06
N ARG A 165 12.84 29.97 22.75
CA ARG A 165 13.87 30.01 23.78
C ARG A 165 13.69 31.34 24.51
N SER A 166 13.20 31.30 25.75
CA SER A 166 13.28 32.43 26.66
C SER A 166 14.76 32.74 26.87
N ARG A 167 15.15 33.94 26.54
CA ARG A 167 16.48 34.44 26.88
C ARG A 167 16.53 34.75 28.39
#